data_6f555ff18ed92f36de62dccbdf92b77a
#
_entry.id   6f555ff18ed92f36de62dccbdf92b77a
#
_cell.length_a   1.000
_cell.length_b   1.000
_cell.length_c   1.000
_cell.angle_alpha   90.00
_cell.angle_beta   90.00
_cell.angle_gamma   90.00
#
_symmetry.space_group_name_H-M   'P 1'
#
loop_
_entity.id
_entity.type
_entity.pdbx_description
1 polymer ?
#
loop_
_entity_poly.entity_id
_entity_poly.type
_entity_poly.pdbx_seq_one_letter_code
_entity_poly.pdbx_strand_id
1 'polypeptide(L)'
;FMLPGLPDDPRIVDSTGALEVHPLPQQLLVVGGGIIGLEMACIYAALGVEVSVVELMDTLMPGTDKDLLRPFLKVVKPRYEAIMTSTKVTGMRATVPGIEVTFEGKDAPPLGVYDRVLVAIGRRANGDKLDAGKAGVNVDERGIIAVDKQMRTNVPHIFAIGDLAGGPMLAHKATHEAKVAAEVAAGEKSYFDARTIPSVAYTDPEVAWVGVTETEAREQGLKYGVAKIPWAASGRALSLGRDEGFTKLLFDKETDRVIGGAIVGPNAGDLIAEIGLAIEMGADAADIGLTIHPHPTLSETVAFAAEGYEGTITDLYMPKKR
;
A
#
# COMPACT_ATOMS: atom_id res chain seq x y z
N PHE A 1 0.79 -16.10 3.58
CA PHE A 1 1.84 -17.14 3.49
C PHE A 1 2.60 -17.26 4.80
N MET A 2 3.04 -18.48 5.13
CA MET A 2 3.96 -18.74 6.24
C MET A 2 5.27 -19.32 5.67
N LEU A 3 6.38 -19.07 6.36
CA LEU A 3 7.65 -19.68 5.98
C LEU A 3 7.60 -21.21 6.19
N PRO A 4 8.23 -22.02 5.34
CA PRO A 4 8.30 -23.47 5.55
C PRO A 4 9.17 -23.80 6.77
N GLY A 5 8.80 -24.84 7.51
CA GLY A 5 9.59 -25.34 8.64
C GLY A 5 9.57 -24.50 9.89
N LEU A 6 8.55 -23.63 10.06
CA LEU A 6 8.36 -22.90 11.31
C LEU A 6 8.01 -23.86 12.46
N PRO A 7 8.52 -23.63 13.68
CA PRO A 7 8.05 -24.34 14.85
C PRO A 7 6.57 -24.02 15.15
N ASP A 8 5.84 -25.01 15.65
CA ASP A 8 4.47 -24.83 16.16
C ASP A 8 4.54 -24.19 17.56
N ASP A 9 4.55 -22.86 17.58
CA ASP A 9 4.68 -22.07 18.79
C ASP A 9 3.75 -20.85 18.72
N PRO A 10 2.91 -20.57 19.75
CA PRO A 10 1.95 -19.47 19.73
C PRO A 10 2.58 -18.07 19.69
N ARG A 11 3.87 -17.96 19.88
CA ARG A 11 4.62 -16.69 19.75
C ARG A 11 4.95 -16.35 18.30
N ILE A 12 4.77 -17.29 17.38
CA ILE A 12 4.89 -17.05 15.92
C ILE A 12 3.48 -16.88 15.37
N VAL A 13 3.16 -15.68 14.95
CA VAL A 13 1.81 -15.28 14.54
C VAL A 13 1.76 -14.81 13.09
N ASP A 14 0.61 -14.94 12.47
CA ASP A 14 0.26 -14.23 11.25
C ASP A 14 -0.36 -12.85 11.56
N SER A 15 -0.81 -12.13 10.52
CA SER A 15 -1.43 -10.82 10.69
C SER A 15 -2.73 -10.86 11.51
N THR A 16 -3.46 -11.98 11.50
CA THR A 16 -4.67 -12.16 12.33
C THR A 16 -4.30 -12.29 13.79
N GLY A 17 -3.32 -13.14 14.12
CA GLY A 17 -2.83 -13.29 15.49
C GLY A 17 -2.16 -12.02 16.02
N ALA A 18 -1.58 -11.18 15.15
CA ALA A 18 -0.98 -9.90 15.53
C ALA A 18 -2.02 -8.84 15.92
N LEU A 19 -3.28 -8.97 15.52
CA LEU A 19 -4.37 -8.09 15.97
C LEU A 19 -4.73 -8.30 17.46
N GLU A 20 -4.38 -9.45 18.02
CA GLU A 20 -4.48 -9.70 19.45
C GLU A 20 -3.22 -9.14 20.15
N VAL A 21 -3.25 -7.85 20.43
CA VAL A 21 -2.08 -7.12 20.94
C VAL A 21 -1.67 -7.52 22.36
N HIS A 22 -2.55 -8.09 23.17
CA HIS A 22 -2.25 -8.48 24.54
C HIS A 22 -2.01 -9.99 24.72
N PRO A 23 -1.01 -10.36 25.54
CA PRO A 23 -0.03 -9.49 26.19
C PRO A 23 0.94 -8.89 25.19
N LEU A 24 1.35 -7.63 25.40
CA LEU A 24 2.37 -7.00 24.59
C LEU A 24 3.73 -7.69 24.79
N PRO A 25 4.45 -8.04 23.70
CA PRO A 25 5.84 -8.47 23.80
C PRO A 25 6.74 -7.28 24.15
N GLN A 26 7.93 -7.52 24.67
CA GLN A 26 8.97 -6.49 24.78
C GLN A 26 9.64 -6.30 23.41
N GLN A 27 9.94 -7.41 22.74
CA GLN A 27 10.62 -7.43 21.44
C GLN A 27 9.78 -8.18 20.41
N LEU A 28 9.46 -7.49 19.31
CA LEU A 28 8.75 -8.04 18.15
C LEU A 28 9.63 -8.04 16.91
N LEU A 29 9.76 -9.20 16.28
CA LEU A 29 10.28 -9.28 14.92
C LEU A 29 9.11 -9.31 13.92
N VAL A 30 9.11 -8.41 12.94
CA VAL A 30 8.22 -8.44 11.79
C VAL A 30 8.97 -8.98 10.58
N VAL A 31 8.57 -10.14 10.09
CA VAL A 31 9.11 -10.76 8.88
C VAL A 31 8.23 -10.40 7.70
N GLY A 32 8.76 -9.55 6.83
CA GLY A 32 8.08 -8.96 5.67
C GLY A 32 7.87 -7.45 5.84
N GLY A 33 8.56 -6.67 5.02
CA GLY A 33 8.49 -5.21 4.95
C GLY A 33 7.41 -4.68 3.99
N GLY A 34 6.39 -5.50 3.70
CA GLY A 34 5.20 -5.09 2.97
C GLY A 34 4.24 -4.25 3.82
N ILE A 35 3.13 -3.81 3.23
CA ILE A 35 2.14 -2.92 3.86
C ILE A 35 1.69 -3.46 5.22
N ILE A 36 1.19 -4.70 5.27
CA ILE A 36 0.64 -5.32 6.50
C ILE A 36 1.71 -5.39 7.60
N GLY A 37 2.93 -5.83 7.27
CA GLY A 37 4.02 -5.92 8.24
C GLY A 37 4.37 -4.55 8.82
N LEU A 38 4.40 -3.52 7.99
CA LEU A 38 4.75 -2.15 8.42
C LEU A 38 3.61 -1.47 9.20
N GLU A 39 2.35 -1.74 8.88
CA GLU A 39 1.21 -1.28 9.67
C GLU A 39 1.27 -1.86 11.08
N MET A 40 1.48 -3.16 11.22
CA MET A 40 1.65 -3.80 12.53
C MET A 40 2.89 -3.27 13.25
N ALA A 41 4.01 -3.09 12.54
CA ALA A 41 5.22 -2.48 13.12
C ALA A 41 4.95 -1.09 13.71
N CYS A 42 4.20 -0.24 13.00
CA CYS A 42 3.79 1.08 13.49
C CYS A 42 2.94 0.99 14.75
N ILE A 43 1.94 0.09 14.77
CA ILE A 43 1.05 -0.11 15.92
C ILE A 43 1.84 -0.56 17.15
N TYR A 44 2.63 -1.61 17.02
CA TYR A 44 3.39 -2.16 18.13
C TYR A 44 4.45 -1.17 18.64
N ALA A 45 5.15 -0.46 17.75
CA ALA A 45 6.08 0.58 18.17
C ALA A 45 5.39 1.73 18.90
N ALA A 46 4.20 2.16 18.47
CA ALA A 46 3.41 3.17 19.16
C ALA A 46 2.93 2.71 20.56
N LEU A 47 2.79 1.40 20.77
CA LEU A 47 2.47 0.80 22.06
C LEU A 47 3.71 0.58 22.94
N GLY A 48 4.90 0.97 22.49
CA GLY A 48 6.15 0.89 23.26
C GLY A 48 6.94 -0.41 23.12
N VAL A 49 6.61 -1.23 22.13
CA VAL A 49 7.33 -2.46 21.81
C VAL A 49 8.60 -2.14 20.99
N GLU A 50 9.71 -2.79 21.28
CA GLU A 50 10.93 -2.76 20.47
C GLU A 50 10.70 -3.58 19.20
N VAL A 51 10.53 -2.88 18.05
CA VAL A 51 10.19 -3.54 16.79
C VAL A 51 11.40 -3.62 15.87
N SER A 52 11.70 -4.82 15.39
CA SER A 52 12.62 -5.06 14.28
C SER A 52 11.86 -5.53 13.05
N VAL A 53 12.22 -5.01 11.88
CA VAL A 53 11.63 -5.41 10.59
C VAL A 53 12.71 -6.06 9.74
N VAL A 54 12.42 -7.25 9.17
CA VAL A 54 13.28 -7.92 8.21
C VAL A 54 12.56 -8.09 6.87
N GLU A 55 13.24 -7.70 5.78
CA GLU A 55 12.72 -7.77 4.41
C GLU A 55 13.75 -8.41 3.48
N LEU A 56 13.29 -9.38 2.68
CA LEU A 56 14.12 -10.10 1.71
C LEU A 56 14.55 -9.20 0.56
N MET A 57 13.68 -8.30 0.13
CA MET A 57 13.96 -7.36 -0.96
C MET A 57 14.88 -6.23 -0.48
N ASP A 58 15.45 -5.50 -1.43
CA ASP A 58 16.31 -4.33 -1.16
C ASP A 58 15.55 -3.09 -0.66
N THR A 59 14.21 -3.16 -0.65
CA THR A 59 13.33 -2.05 -0.32
C THR A 59 12.11 -2.52 0.46
N LEU A 60 11.55 -1.65 1.30
CA LEU A 60 10.24 -1.83 1.90
C LEU A 60 9.12 -1.51 0.89
N MET A 61 7.90 -1.93 1.17
CA MET A 61 6.71 -1.69 0.33
C MET A 61 7.00 -1.93 -1.16
N PRO A 62 7.40 -3.15 -1.57
CA PRO A 62 7.69 -3.44 -2.97
C PRO A 62 6.49 -3.08 -3.86
N GLY A 63 6.77 -2.46 -5.02
CA GLY A 63 5.74 -1.96 -5.94
C GLY A 63 5.39 -0.48 -5.77
N THR A 64 5.89 0.20 -4.73
CA THR A 64 5.77 1.66 -4.60
C THR A 64 6.96 2.38 -5.21
N ASP A 65 6.78 3.64 -5.60
CA ASP A 65 7.91 4.47 -6.01
C ASP A 65 8.88 4.72 -4.85
N LYS A 66 10.18 4.55 -5.09
CA LYS A 66 11.24 4.65 -4.05
C LYS A 66 11.30 6.01 -3.35
N ASP A 67 10.83 7.06 -3.99
CA ASP A 67 10.82 8.40 -3.39
C ASP A 67 9.79 8.54 -2.25
N LEU A 68 8.69 7.76 -2.29
CA LEU A 68 7.69 7.71 -1.22
C LEU A 68 8.26 7.17 0.09
N LEU A 69 9.21 6.26 -0.02
CA LEU A 69 9.84 5.64 1.17
C LEU A 69 10.78 6.56 1.93
N ARG A 70 11.33 7.59 1.28
CA ARG A 70 12.30 8.47 1.93
C ARG A 70 11.72 9.22 3.13
N PRO A 71 10.60 9.95 3.02
CA PRO A 71 9.96 10.59 4.18
C PRO A 71 9.45 9.56 5.19
N PHE A 72 8.86 8.45 4.75
CA PHE A 72 8.44 7.35 5.61
C PHE A 72 9.60 6.84 6.48
N LEU A 73 10.71 6.45 5.86
CA LEU A 73 11.90 5.94 6.57
C LEU A 73 12.50 6.97 7.52
N LYS A 74 12.48 8.27 7.16
CA LYS A 74 12.96 9.34 8.05
C LYS A 74 12.21 9.35 9.39
N VAL A 75 10.93 9.04 9.38
CA VAL A 75 10.08 9.03 10.58
C VAL A 75 10.15 7.70 11.33
N VAL A 76 10.09 6.55 10.63
CA VAL A 76 10.00 5.25 11.31
C VAL A 76 11.35 4.72 11.78
N LYS A 77 12.44 5.08 11.10
CA LYS A 77 13.80 4.59 11.45
C LYS A 77 14.22 4.85 12.90
N PRO A 78 13.95 6.04 13.47
CA PRO A 78 14.23 6.28 14.89
C PRO A 78 13.26 5.59 15.88
N ARG A 79 12.14 5.06 15.38
CA ARG A 79 11.11 4.41 16.20
C ARG A 79 11.28 2.90 16.27
N TYR A 80 12.04 2.32 15.34
CA TYR A 80 12.28 0.87 15.27
C TYR A 80 13.70 0.55 15.75
N GLU A 81 13.85 -0.62 16.38
CA GLU A 81 15.15 -1.12 16.79
C GLU A 81 16.04 -1.42 15.56
N ALA A 82 15.47 -2.07 14.54
CA ALA A 82 16.16 -2.37 13.31
C ALA A 82 15.24 -2.43 12.09
N ILE A 83 15.77 -2.05 10.93
CA ILE A 83 15.17 -2.31 9.60
C ILE A 83 16.25 -3.00 8.75
N MET A 84 16.06 -4.28 8.49
CA MET A 84 17.00 -5.16 7.79
C MET A 84 16.45 -5.51 6.42
N THR A 85 16.82 -4.75 5.39
CA THR A 85 16.50 -5.09 3.98
C THR A 85 17.57 -6.00 3.39
N SER A 86 17.29 -6.61 2.22
CA SER A 86 18.17 -7.61 1.60
C SER A 86 18.60 -8.70 2.58
N THR A 87 17.70 -9.10 3.46
CA THR A 87 17.96 -10.03 4.56
C THR A 87 16.95 -11.17 4.54
N LYS A 88 17.47 -12.39 4.48
CA LYS A 88 16.68 -13.61 4.49
C LYS A 88 16.62 -14.20 5.90
N VAL A 89 15.44 -14.57 6.34
CA VAL A 89 15.27 -15.46 7.49
C VAL A 89 15.57 -16.88 7.06
N THR A 90 16.55 -17.52 7.68
CA THR A 90 17.02 -18.87 7.29
C THR A 90 16.53 -19.97 8.24
N GLY A 91 16.07 -19.59 9.45
CA GLY A 91 15.52 -20.55 10.39
C GLY A 91 14.91 -19.85 11.62
N MET A 92 14.02 -20.59 12.29
CA MET A 92 13.44 -20.20 13.57
C MET A 92 13.44 -21.39 14.52
N ARG A 93 13.69 -21.13 15.80
CA ARG A 93 13.67 -22.13 16.86
C ARG A 93 12.99 -21.57 18.11
N ALA A 94 11.97 -22.27 18.59
CA ALA A 94 11.33 -21.94 19.86
C ALA A 94 12.25 -22.35 21.03
N THR A 95 12.52 -21.41 21.93
CA THR A 95 13.32 -21.59 23.14
C THR A 95 12.60 -21.00 24.35
N VAL A 96 13.09 -21.27 25.55
CA VAL A 96 12.48 -20.73 26.76
C VAL A 96 12.52 -19.19 26.79
N PRO A 97 13.66 -18.51 26.50
CA PRO A 97 13.71 -17.06 26.56
C PRO A 97 12.96 -16.38 25.39
N GLY A 98 12.70 -17.06 24.26
CA GLY A 98 12.05 -16.44 23.10
C GLY A 98 12.14 -17.27 21.83
N ILE A 99 11.80 -16.70 20.72
CA ILE A 99 12.01 -17.28 19.38
C ILE A 99 13.37 -16.83 18.87
N GLU A 100 14.27 -17.80 18.74
CA GLU A 100 15.56 -17.59 18.08
C GLU A 100 15.36 -17.59 16.56
N VAL A 101 15.86 -16.54 15.90
CA VAL A 101 15.75 -16.35 14.44
C VAL A 101 17.14 -16.18 13.85
N THR A 102 17.47 -16.98 12.86
CA THR A 102 18.72 -16.89 12.10
C THR A 102 18.52 -16.12 10.81
N PHE A 103 19.50 -15.29 10.46
CA PHE A 103 19.45 -14.41 9.30
C PHE A 103 20.66 -14.64 8.38
N GLU A 104 20.44 -14.34 7.11
CA GLU A 104 21.46 -14.23 6.09
C GLU A 104 21.28 -12.89 5.36
N GLY A 105 22.22 -11.98 5.52
CA GLY A 105 22.20 -10.64 4.95
C GLY A 105 23.44 -9.85 5.35
N LYS A 106 23.82 -8.85 4.55
CA LYS A 106 25.10 -8.13 4.71
C LYS A 106 25.20 -7.43 6.07
N ASP A 107 24.10 -6.83 6.53
CA ASP A 107 24.07 -5.97 7.72
C ASP A 107 23.21 -6.59 8.85
N ALA A 108 22.79 -7.85 8.69
CA ALA A 108 21.97 -8.54 9.68
C ALA A 108 22.85 -9.25 10.74
N PRO A 109 22.41 -9.28 12.01
CA PRO A 109 23.04 -10.15 13.00
C PRO A 109 22.83 -11.62 12.58
N PRO A 110 23.77 -12.53 12.87
CA PRO A 110 23.60 -13.94 12.52
C PRO A 110 22.44 -14.61 13.27
N LEU A 111 22.08 -14.07 14.45
CA LEU A 111 21.03 -14.58 15.34
C LEU A 111 20.38 -13.43 16.09
N GLY A 112 19.04 -13.47 16.20
CA GLY A 112 18.25 -12.62 17.11
C GLY A 112 17.32 -13.46 17.96
N VAL A 113 16.90 -12.94 19.11
CA VAL A 113 15.91 -13.56 20.01
C VAL A 113 14.77 -12.58 20.23
N TYR A 114 13.54 -13.01 20.03
CA TYR A 114 12.35 -12.16 20.09
C TYR A 114 11.25 -12.83 20.92
N ASP A 115 10.47 -12.02 21.65
CA ASP A 115 9.34 -12.54 22.44
C ASP A 115 8.21 -13.00 21.51
N ARG A 116 8.03 -12.30 20.38
CA ARG A 116 7.03 -12.64 19.36
C ARG A 116 7.59 -12.39 17.96
N VAL A 117 7.14 -13.20 17.01
CA VAL A 117 7.50 -13.05 15.60
C VAL A 117 6.20 -12.96 14.79
N LEU A 118 6.01 -11.88 14.05
CA LEU A 118 4.96 -11.75 13.06
C LEU A 118 5.49 -12.14 11.68
N VAL A 119 4.82 -13.06 11.01
CA VAL A 119 5.11 -13.45 9.61
C VAL A 119 4.09 -12.81 8.69
N ALA A 120 4.52 -11.82 7.89
CA ALA A 120 3.69 -11.00 6.99
C ALA A 120 4.30 -10.93 5.57
N ILE A 121 4.67 -12.09 5.01
CA ILE A 121 5.41 -12.22 3.73
C ILE A 121 4.51 -12.32 2.50
N GLY A 122 3.23 -12.02 2.62
CA GLY A 122 2.27 -11.99 1.53
C GLY A 122 0.95 -12.70 1.85
N ARG A 123 0.02 -12.62 0.91
CA ARG A 123 -1.33 -13.20 0.98
C ARG A 123 -1.53 -14.21 -0.15
N ARG A 124 -2.45 -15.14 0.07
CA ARG A 124 -2.90 -16.11 -0.92
C ARG A 124 -4.43 -16.09 -0.98
N ALA A 125 -4.98 -16.24 -2.17
CA ALA A 125 -6.41 -16.50 -2.33
C ALA A 125 -6.77 -17.88 -1.75
N ASN A 126 -7.96 -17.99 -1.16
CA ASN A 126 -8.43 -19.20 -0.47
C ASN A 126 -9.48 -20.00 -1.29
N GLY A 127 -9.51 -19.83 -2.60
CA GLY A 127 -10.45 -20.55 -3.48
C GLY A 127 -10.35 -22.07 -3.40
N ASP A 128 -9.15 -22.57 -3.13
CA ASP A 128 -8.87 -24.01 -2.91
C ASP A 128 -9.56 -24.59 -1.66
N LYS A 129 -10.00 -23.73 -0.72
CA LYS A 129 -10.69 -24.13 0.51
C LYS A 129 -12.23 -24.17 0.37
N LEU A 130 -12.78 -23.80 -0.78
CA LEU A 130 -14.21 -23.65 -0.99
C LEU A 130 -14.90 -24.91 -1.55
N ASP A 131 -14.13 -25.93 -1.91
CA ASP A 131 -14.65 -27.09 -2.69
C ASP A 131 -15.40 -26.66 -3.98
N ALA A 132 -15.01 -25.53 -4.56
CA ALA A 132 -15.71 -24.90 -5.69
C ALA A 132 -15.85 -25.81 -6.92
N GLY A 133 -14.92 -26.75 -7.08
CA GLY A 133 -14.98 -27.80 -8.11
C GLY A 133 -16.24 -28.68 -8.05
N LYS A 134 -16.89 -28.82 -6.88
CA LYS A 134 -18.18 -29.53 -6.75
C LYS A 134 -19.31 -28.83 -7.49
N ALA A 135 -19.20 -27.52 -7.69
CA ALA A 135 -20.12 -26.71 -8.49
C ALA A 135 -19.59 -26.48 -9.93
N GLY A 136 -18.51 -27.13 -10.35
CA GLY A 136 -17.90 -26.96 -11.65
C GLY A 136 -17.09 -25.67 -11.83
N VAL A 137 -16.82 -24.93 -10.74
CA VAL A 137 -16.05 -23.71 -10.77
C VAL A 137 -14.56 -24.04 -10.80
N ASN A 138 -13.83 -23.43 -11.74
CA ASN A 138 -12.39 -23.61 -11.87
C ASN A 138 -11.65 -22.74 -10.85
N VAL A 139 -10.68 -23.34 -10.16
CA VAL A 139 -9.76 -22.67 -9.22
C VAL A 139 -8.34 -22.96 -9.69
N ASP A 140 -7.50 -21.93 -9.81
CA ASP A 140 -6.11 -22.09 -10.19
C ASP A 140 -5.23 -22.57 -9.02
N GLU A 141 -3.94 -22.87 -9.29
CA GLU A 141 -2.97 -23.33 -8.30
C GLU A 141 -2.69 -22.29 -7.19
N ARG A 142 -3.00 -21.02 -7.43
CA ARG A 142 -2.87 -19.92 -6.47
C ARG A 142 -4.14 -19.69 -5.65
N GLY A 143 -5.19 -20.48 -5.89
CA GLY A 143 -6.49 -20.35 -5.24
C GLY A 143 -7.37 -19.24 -5.85
N ILE A 144 -7.07 -18.78 -7.08
CA ILE A 144 -7.82 -17.74 -7.77
C ILE A 144 -8.91 -18.37 -8.63
N ILE A 145 -10.07 -17.73 -8.65
CA ILE A 145 -11.22 -18.03 -9.50
C ILE A 145 -11.31 -16.93 -10.56
N ALA A 146 -10.99 -17.26 -11.80
CA ALA A 146 -11.06 -16.31 -12.91
C ALA A 146 -12.51 -15.84 -13.14
N VAL A 147 -12.69 -14.54 -13.34
CA VAL A 147 -13.98 -13.89 -13.62
C VAL A 147 -13.88 -12.98 -14.84
N ASP A 148 -15.03 -12.74 -15.48
CA ASP A 148 -15.17 -11.72 -16.50
C ASP A 148 -15.44 -10.33 -15.88
N LYS A 149 -15.64 -9.29 -16.72
CA LYS A 149 -15.97 -7.93 -16.24
C LYS A 149 -17.31 -7.82 -15.53
N GLN A 150 -18.15 -8.85 -15.59
CA GLN A 150 -19.41 -8.95 -14.87
C GLN A 150 -19.29 -9.79 -13.59
N MET A 151 -18.06 -10.10 -13.18
CA MET A 151 -17.74 -10.95 -12.04
C MET A 151 -18.25 -12.40 -12.15
N ARG A 152 -18.61 -12.87 -13.36
CA ARG A 152 -19.05 -14.24 -13.60
C ARG A 152 -17.84 -15.17 -13.68
N THR A 153 -17.96 -16.31 -13.03
CA THR A 153 -16.99 -17.42 -13.19
C THR A 153 -17.24 -18.17 -14.50
N ASN A 154 -16.52 -19.26 -14.73
CA ASN A 154 -16.79 -20.19 -15.82
C ASN A 154 -18.17 -20.86 -15.72
N VAL A 155 -18.85 -20.78 -14.55
CA VAL A 155 -20.24 -21.19 -14.35
C VAL A 155 -21.12 -19.94 -14.31
N PRO A 156 -21.95 -19.65 -15.33
CA PRO A 156 -22.54 -18.32 -15.57
C PRO A 156 -23.40 -17.75 -14.45
N HIS A 157 -23.95 -18.57 -13.56
CA HIS A 157 -24.77 -18.14 -12.42
C HIS A 157 -23.99 -18.09 -11.09
N ILE A 158 -22.68 -18.37 -11.14
CA ILE A 158 -21.77 -18.28 -9.97
C ILE A 158 -20.81 -17.13 -10.19
N PHE A 159 -20.70 -16.27 -9.20
CA PHE A 159 -19.83 -15.09 -9.20
C PHE A 159 -18.70 -15.26 -8.19
N ALA A 160 -17.56 -14.62 -8.46
CA ALA A 160 -16.48 -14.49 -7.48
C ALA A 160 -16.01 -13.04 -7.43
N ILE A 161 -15.67 -12.58 -6.23
CA ILE A 161 -15.25 -11.20 -5.95
C ILE A 161 -14.10 -11.18 -4.95
N GLY A 162 -13.44 -10.03 -4.84
CA GLY A 162 -12.42 -9.77 -3.84
C GLY A 162 -11.13 -10.55 -4.08
N ASP A 163 -10.53 -11.00 -3.00
CA ASP A 163 -9.24 -11.69 -3.02
C ASP A 163 -9.25 -12.97 -3.88
N LEU A 164 -10.44 -13.59 -4.04
CA LEU A 164 -10.63 -14.78 -4.86
C LEU A 164 -10.62 -14.49 -6.37
N ALA A 165 -11.02 -13.28 -6.77
CA ALA A 165 -11.13 -12.91 -8.18
C ALA A 165 -9.81 -12.44 -8.80
N GLY A 166 -8.73 -12.37 -7.99
CA GLY A 166 -7.43 -11.89 -8.42
C GLY A 166 -7.28 -10.36 -8.39
N GLY A 167 -6.17 -9.86 -8.93
CA GLY A 167 -5.81 -8.44 -8.81
C GLY A 167 -5.39 -8.05 -7.39
N PRO A 168 -5.41 -6.74 -7.05
CA PRO A 168 -5.04 -6.30 -5.71
C PRO A 168 -6.04 -6.81 -4.66
N MET A 169 -5.50 -7.37 -3.56
CA MET A 169 -6.29 -7.93 -2.46
C MET A 169 -6.72 -6.84 -1.49
N LEU A 170 -7.74 -6.05 -1.90
CA LEU A 170 -8.19 -4.84 -1.22
C LEU A 170 -9.71 -4.89 -0.99
N ALA A 171 -10.15 -4.54 0.22
CA ALA A 171 -11.55 -4.57 0.62
C ALA A 171 -12.44 -3.64 -0.22
N HIS A 172 -11.96 -2.43 -0.55
CA HIS A 172 -12.70 -1.49 -1.38
C HIS A 172 -12.86 -1.96 -2.84
N LYS A 173 -11.88 -2.68 -3.41
CA LYS A 173 -12.04 -3.36 -4.70
C LYS A 173 -13.17 -4.40 -4.60
N ALA A 174 -13.12 -5.27 -3.58
CA ALA A 174 -14.14 -6.30 -3.37
C ALA A 174 -15.55 -5.71 -3.22
N THR A 175 -15.69 -4.56 -2.54
CA THR A 175 -16.98 -3.87 -2.40
C THR A 175 -17.54 -3.41 -3.74
N HIS A 176 -16.71 -2.87 -4.63
CA HIS A 176 -17.14 -2.45 -5.97
C HIS A 176 -17.46 -3.65 -6.87
N GLU A 177 -16.65 -4.69 -6.83
CA GLU A 177 -16.93 -5.95 -7.53
C GLU A 177 -18.25 -6.59 -7.05
N ALA A 178 -18.52 -6.54 -5.74
CA ALA A 178 -19.76 -7.06 -5.16
C ALA A 178 -21.00 -6.34 -5.68
N LYS A 179 -20.95 -5.01 -5.85
CA LYS A 179 -22.05 -4.23 -6.45
C LYS A 179 -22.32 -4.70 -7.88
N VAL A 180 -21.26 -4.80 -8.70
CA VAL A 180 -21.38 -5.31 -10.08
C VAL A 180 -21.98 -6.71 -10.10
N ALA A 181 -21.49 -7.63 -9.26
CA ALA A 181 -22.00 -8.99 -9.20
C ALA A 181 -23.49 -9.03 -8.81
N ALA A 182 -23.90 -8.21 -7.83
CA ALA A 182 -25.30 -8.14 -7.38
C ALA A 182 -26.22 -7.55 -8.48
N GLU A 183 -25.82 -6.49 -9.14
CA GLU A 183 -26.55 -5.85 -10.24
C GLU A 183 -26.72 -6.82 -11.42
N VAL A 184 -25.66 -7.51 -11.80
CA VAL A 184 -25.68 -8.52 -12.87
C VAL A 184 -26.56 -9.72 -12.48
N ALA A 185 -26.51 -10.16 -11.22
CA ALA A 185 -27.39 -11.22 -10.73
C ALA A 185 -28.86 -10.81 -10.74
N ALA A 186 -29.16 -9.51 -10.55
CA ALA A 186 -30.50 -8.92 -10.66
C ALA A 186 -30.95 -8.72 -12.12
N GLY A 187 -30.08 -9.00 -13.11
CA GLY A 187 -30.40 -8.87 -14.53
C GLY A 187 -30.01 -7.54 -15.16
N GLU A 188 -29.31 -6.69 -14.43
CA GLU A 188 -28.80 -5.41 -14.93
C GLU A 188 -27.54 -5.57 -15.79
N LYS A 189 -27.27 -4.57 -16.64
CA LYS A 189 -26.05 -4.47 -17.43
C LYS A 189 -25.01 -3.66 -16.67
N SER A 190 -24.26 -4.31 -15.80
CA SER A 190 -23.19 -3.69 -15.03
C SER A 190 -21.83 -4.35 -15.33
N TYR A 191 -20.75 -3.59 -15.22
CA TYR A 191 -19.39 -4.03 -15.52
C TYR A 191 -18.41 -3.41 -14.54
N PHE A 192 -17.42 -4.18 -14.11
CA PHE A 192 -16.28 -3.66 -13.37
C PHE A 192 -15.26 -3.10 -14.37
N ASP A 193 -15.24 -1.77 -14.50
CA ASP A 193 -14.43 -1.03 -15.45
C ASP A 193 -13.69 0.16 -14.80
N ALA A 194 -13.45 0.08 -13.49
CA ALA A 194 -12.69 1.08 -12.75
C ALA A 194 -11.34 1.35 -13.45
N ARG A 195 -11.02 2.63 -13.69
CA ARG A 195 -9.76 3.04 -14.31
C ARG A 195 -8.59 2.87 -13.35
N THR A 196 -8.86 3.00 -12.06
CA THR A 196 -7.83 2.90 -11.03
C THR A 196 -8.38 2.38 -9.71
N ILE A 197 -7.51 1.78 -8.92
CA ILE A 197 -7.81 1.28 -7.58
C ILE A 197 -6.74 1.85 -6.66
N PRO A 198 -7.09 2.71 -5.67
CA PRO A 198 -6.10 3.28 -4.77
C PRO A 198 -5.52 2.22 -3.83
N SER A 199 -4.26 2.42 -3.46
CA SER A 199 -3.57 1.64 -2.44
C SER A 199 -3.14 2.56 -1.31
N VAL A 200 -3.27 2.07 -0.07
CA VAL A 200 -2.88 2.82 1.13
C VAL A 200 -2.16 1.89 2.09
N ALA A 201 -1.03 2.34 2.60
CA ALA A 201 -0.39 1.80 3.79
C ALA A 201 -0.74 2.73 4.96
N TYR A 202 -1.52 2.23 5.92
CA TYR A 202 -1.96 2.95 7.12
C TYR A 202 -0.88 2.96 8.19
N THR A 203 0.31 3.32 7.76
CA THR A 203 1.48 3.55 8.62
C THR A 203 1.45 4.97 9.19
N ASP A 204 2.46 5.36 9.96
CA ASP A 204 2.66 6.74 10.41
C ASP A 204 4.08 7.22 10.05
N PRO A 205 4.24 8.08 9.01
CA PRO A 205 3.21 8.65 8.13
C PRO A 205 2.54 7.60 7.22
N GLU A 206 1.30 7.89 6.80
CA GLU A 206 0.63 7.09 5.77
C GLU A 206 1.31 7.24 4.41
N VAL A 207 1.22 6.19 3.59
CA VAL A 207 1.69 6.20 2.21
C VAL A 207 0.56 5.75 1.31
N ALA A 208 0.06 6.63 0.45
CA ALA A 208 -1.04 6.34 -0.46
C ALA A 208 -0.63 6.61 -1.91
N TRP A 209 -1.13 5.79 -2.83
CA TRP A 209 -0.92 6.00 -4.27
C TRP A 209 -2.10 5.46 -5.09
N VAL A 210 -2.25 5.99 -6.28
CA VAL A 210 -3.35 5.66 -7.20
C VAL A 210 -2.92 5.89 -8.65
N GLY A 211 -3.43 5.08 -9.57
CA GLY A 211 -3.10 5.14 -10.99
C GLY A 211 -1.67 4.66 -11.26
N VAL A 212 -1.05 5.22 -12.28
CA VAL A 212 0.28 4.81 -12.76
C VAL A 212 1.37 5.37 -11.85
N THR A 213 2.30 4.52 -11.39
CA THR A 213 3.51 4.95 -10.68
C THR A 213 4.57 5.46 -11.68
N GLU A 214 5.56 6.23 -11.20
CA GLU A 214 6.69 6.61 -12.07
C GLU A 214 7.47 5.40 -12.58
N THR A 215 7.55 4.35 -11.77
CA THR A 215 8.22 3.11 -12.14
C THR A 215 7.50 2.44 -13.31
N GLU A 216 6.17 2.25 -13.19
CA GLU A 216 5.35 1.68 -14.25
C GLU A 216 5.33 2.55 -15.52
N ALA A 217 5.28 3.88 -15.35
CA ALA A 217 5.31 4.81 -16.49
C ALA A 217 6.61 4.66 -17.30
N ARG A 218 7.76 4.50 -16.63
CA ARG A 218 9.07 4.26 -17.28
C ARG A 218 9.11 2.90 -17.97
N GLU A 219 8.63 1.86 -17.31
CA GLU A 219 8.59 0.49 -17.85
C GLU A 219 7.69 0.39 -19.09
N GLN A 220 6.57 1.11 -19.08
CA GLN A 220 5.63 1.18 -20.19
C GLN A 220 6.04 2.17 -21.30
N GLY A 221 7.10 2.95 -21.09
CA GLY A 221 7.57 3.97 -22.04
C GLY A 221 6.61 5.15 -22.23
N LEU A 222 5.78 5.46 -21.21
CA LEU A 222 4.84 6.57 -21.26
C LEU A 222 5.60 7.91 -21.27
N LYS A 223 5.08 8.87 -22.03
CA LYS A 223 5.52 10.27 -21.98
C LYS A 223 4.75 10.98 -20.88
N TYR A 224 5.37 11.15 -19.73
CA TYR A 224 4.71 11.75 -18.57
C TYR A 224 5.47 12.97 -18.03
N GLY A 225 4.73 13.83 -17.34
CA GLY A 225 5.25 14.90 -16.50
C GLY A 225 4.98 14.59 -15.03
N VAL A 226 5.80 15.15 -14.14
CA VAL A 226 5.66 14.99 -12.70
C VAL A 226 5.72 16.35 -12.02
N ALA A 227 4.77 16.59 -11.13
CA ALA A 227 4.87 17.66 -10.15
C ALA A 227 4.87 17.08 -8.72
N LYS A 228 5.63 17.71 -7.85
CA LYS A 228 5.78 17.28 -6.46
C LYS A 228 5.85 18.50 -5.56
N ILE A 229 4.97 18.53 -4.56
CA ILE A 229 4.92 19.58 -3.55
C ILE A 229 5.34 19.00 -2.21
N PRO A 230 6.45 19.49 -1.62
CA PRO A 230 6.84 19.10 -0.27
C PRO A 230 5.85 19.69 0.74
N TRP A 231 5.44 18.92 1.73
CA TRP A 231 4.51 19.39 2.76
C TRP A 231 5.10 20.48 3.68
N ALA A 232 6.42 20.60 3.71
CA ALA A 232 7.06 21.77 4.32
C ALA A 232 6.65 23.12 3.69
N ALA A 233 6.03 23.13 2.51
CA ALA A 233 5.44 24.30 1.89
C ALA A 233 3.93 24.46 2.20
N SER A 234 3.31 23.51 2.91
CA SER A 234 1.90 23.57 3.28
C SER A 234 1.71 24.21 4.65
N GLY A 235 0.97 25.32 4.71
CA GLY A 235 0.61 25.99 5.97
C GLY A 235 -0.11 25.05 6.94
N ARG A 236 -0.97 24.15 6.43
CA ARG A 236 -1.67 23.18 7.26
C ARG A 236 -0.71 22.13 7.83
N ALA A 237 0.19 21.57 7.04
CA ALA A 237 1.17 20.60 7.51
C ALA A 237 2.09 21.20 8.59
N LEU A 238 2.54 22.43 8.41
CA LEU A 238 3.32 23.17 9.40
C LEU A 238 2.53 23.40 10.69
N SER A 239 1.26 23.78 10.62
CA SER A 239 0.41 23.99 11.81
C SER A 239 0.14 22.72 12.60
N LEU A 240 0.20 21.56 11.95
CA LEU A 240 0.07 20.25 12.57
C LEU A 240 1.39 19.73 13.17
N GLY A 241 2.53 20.37 12.83
CA GLY A 241 3.86 19.82 13.16
C GLY A 241 4.18 18.53 12.40
N ARG A 242 3.56 18.31 11.23
CA ARG A 242 3.64 17.10 10.41
C ARG A 242 3.94 17.49 8.95
N ASP A 243 5.11 18.06 8.75
CA ASP A 243 5.57 18.60 7.47
C ASP A 243 6.44 17.59 6.68
N GLU A 244 6.62 16.41 7.22
CA GLU A 244 7.26 15.30 6.53
C GLU A 244 6.40 14.81 5.36
N GLY A 245 7.01 14.55 4.23
CA GLY A 245 6.28 13.99 3.10
C GLY A 245 6.04 14.99 1.97
N PHE A 246 5.17 14.59 1.07
CA PHE A 246 4.84 15.36 -0.13
C PHE A 246 3.59 14.80 -0.82
N THR A 247 3.02 15.62 -1.71
CA THR A 247 2.03 15.22 -2.71
C THR A 247 2.66 15.21 -4.09
N LYS A 248 2.47 14.14 -4.85
CA LYS A 248 3.00 13.93 -6.20
C LYS A 248 1.86 13.61 -7.17
N LEU A 249 1.84 14.29 -8.32
CA LEU A 249 0.96 13.99 -9.44
C LEU A 249 1.77 13.62 -10.68
N LEU A 250 1.25 12.67 -11.45
CA LEU A 250 1.74 12.29 -12.76
C LEU A 250 0.72 12.68 -13.83
N PHE A 251 1.19 13.31 -14.90
CA PHE A 251 0.37 13.78 -16.00
C PHE A 251 0.84 13.17 -17.32
N ASP A 252 -0.09 12.78 -18.17
CA ASP A 252 0.18 12.45 -19.55
C ASP A 252 0.59 13.71 -20.30
N LYS A 253 1.74 13.72 -20.99
CA LYS A 253 2.28 14.91 -21.67
C LYS A 253 1.55 15.31 -22.96
N GLU A 254 0.69 14.47 -23.49
CA GLU A 254 -0.05 14.75 -24.72
C GLU A 254 -1.42 15.36 -24.41
N THR A 255 -2.00 15.03 -23.25
CA THR A 255 -3.36 15.42 -22.87
C THR A 255 -3.41 16.25 -21.58
N ASP A 256 -2.30 16.39 -20.86
CA ASP A 256 -2.17 16.97 -19.51
C ASP A 256 -3.09 16.33 -18.45
N ARG A 257 -3.72 15.18 -18.79
CA ARG A 257 -4.58 14.45 -17.85
C ARG A 257 -3.78 13.80 -16.75
N VAL A 258 -4.36 13.78 -15.56
CA VAL A 258 -3.82 13.03 -14.43
C VAL A 258 -3.90 11.54 -14.71
N ILE A 259 -2.77 10.85 -14.64
CA ILE A 259 -2.66 9.39 -14.86
C ILE A 259 -2.23 8.65 -13.61
N GLY A 260 -1.74 9.37 -12.60
CA GLY A 260 -1.32 8.79 -11.34
C GLY A 260 -0.99 9.84 -10.31
N GLY A 261 -0.87 9.41 -9.06
CA GLY A 261 -0.42 10.26 -7.98
C GLY A 261 -0.15 9.50 -6.70
N ALA A 262 0.54 10.16 -5.79
CA ALA A 262 0.90 9.59 -4.51
C ALA A 262 1.06 10.68 -3.44
N ILE A 263 0.78 10.29 -2.21
CA ILE A 263 0.86 11.17 -1.04
C ILE A 263 1.57 10.41 0.09
N VAL A 264 2.49 11.08 0.75
CA VAL A 264 3.10 10.61 1.99
C VAL A 264 2.86 11.65 3.07
N GLY A 265 2.25 11.24 4.16
CA GLY A 265 1.96 12.11 5.30
C GLY A 265 0.69 11.69 6.04
N PRO A 266 0.33 12.35 7.15
CA PRO A 266 -0.93 12.06 7.84
C PRO A 266 -2.14 12.30 6.93
N ASN A 267 -3.13 11.39 7.02
CA ASN A 267 -4.36 11.42 6.22
C ASN A 267 -4.15 11.23 4.69
N ALA A 268 -3.01 10.68 4.27
CA ALA A 268 -2.76 10.41 2.85
C ALA A 268 -3.83 9.48 2.25
N GLY A 269 -4.34 8.53 3.05
CA GLY A 269 -5.42 7.61 2.66
C GLY A 269 -6.75 8.32 2.37
N ASP A 270 -7.08 9.38 3.10
CA ASP A 270 -8.28 10.19 2.83
C ASP A 270 -8.06 11.10 1.61
N LEU A 271 -6.88 11.70 1.50
CA LEU A 271 -6.55 12.66 0.45
C LEU A 271 -6.41 12.01 -0.94
N ILE A 272 -5.98 10.76 -1.02
CA ILE A 272 -5.76 10.07 -2.30
C ILE A 272 -7.06 9.90 -3.11
N ALA A 273 -8.21 9.96 -2.46
CA ALA A 273 -9.51 9.83 -3.11
C ALA A 273 -9.78 10.95 -4.14
N GLU A 274 -9.31 12.15 -3.90
CA GLU A 274 -9.40 13.27 -4.86
C GLU A 274 -8.64 12.98 -6.14
N ILE A 275 -7.41 12.46 -6.02
CA ILE A 275 -6.60 12.08 -7.18
C ILE A 275 -7.27 10.91 -7.93
N GLY A 276 -7.81 9.93 -7.20
CA GLY A 276 -8.59 8.83 -7.78
C GLY A 276 -9.80 9.34 -8.57
N LEU A 277 -10.56 10.30 -8.02
CA LEU A 277 -11.68 10.93 -8.71
C LEU A 277 -11.23 11.68 -9.97
N ALA A 278 -10.12 12.42 -9.90
CA ALA A 278 -9.57 13.12 -11.05
C ALA A 278 -9.21 12.16 -12.19
N ILE A 279 -8.62 11.01 -11.90
CA ILE A 279 -8.31 9.97 -12.89
C ILE A 279 -9.60 9.38 -13.48
N GLU A 280 -10.57 9.02 -12.66
CA GLU A 280 -11.84 8.44 -13.12
C GLU A 280 -12.61 9.41 -14.02
N MET A 281 -12.65 10.68 -13.69
CA MET A 281 -13.30 11.74 -14.47
C MET A 281 -12.49 12.18 -15.69
N GLY A 282 -11.22 11.78 -15.79
CA GLY A 282 -10.31 12.19 -16.86
C GLY A 282 -9.91 13.67 -16.81
N ALA A 283 -9.85 14.22 -15.57
CA ALA A 283 -9.44 15.58 -15.30
C ALA A 283 -8.00 15.82 -15.75
N ASP A 284 -7.71 17.03 -16.21
CA ASP A 284 -6.36 17.50 -16.49
C ASP A 284 -5.80 18.38 -15.36
N ALA A 285 -4.59 18.89 -15.56
CA ALA A 285 -3.94 19.72 -14.56
C ALA A 285 -4.72 21.01 -14.30
N ALA A 286 -5.29 21.63 -15.33
CA ALA A 286 -6.07 22.85 -15.22
C ALA A 286 -7.36 22.65 -14.41
N ASP A 287 -8.06 21.51 -14.61
CA ASP A 287 -9.27 21.17 -13.87
C ASP A 287 -9.00 21.13 -12.36
N ILE A 288 -7.87 20.55 -11.96
CA ILE A 288 -7.46 20.46 -10.54
C ILE A 288 -7.02 21.83 -10.03
N GLY A 289 -6.16 22.54 -10.76
CA GLY A 289 -5.63 23.84 -10.36
C GLY A 289 -6.70 24.94 -10.27
N LEU A 290 -7.76 24.88 -11.08
CA LEU A 290 -8.90 25.79 -11.04
C LEU A 290 -9.94 25.42 -9.97
N THR A 291 -9.87 24.21 -9.41
CA THR A 291 -10.77 23.82 -8.32
C THR A 291 -10.37 24.54 -7.04
N ILE A 292 -11.30 25.29 -6.43
CA ILE A 292 -11.05 26.01 -5.19
C ILE A 292 -10.96 25.04 -4.03
N HIS A 293 -9.77 24.96 -3.41
CA HIS A 293 -9.54 24.19 -2.20
C HIS A 293 -9.68 25.04 -0.95
N PRO A 294 -10.22 24.51 0.14
CA PRO A 294 -10.35 25.28 1.39
C PRO A 294 -8.97 25.52 2.02
N HIS A 295 -8.76 26.73 2.55
CA HIS A 295 -7.53 27.14 3.21
C HIS A 295 -7.71 27.34 4.73
N PRO A 296 -6.79 26.83 5.62
CA PRO A 296 -5.67 25.96 5.29
C PRO A 296 -6.05 24.48 5.41
N THR A 297 -5.70 23.67 4.41
CA THR A 297 -5.93 22.22 4.41
C THR A 297 -4.77 21.46 3.80
N LEU A 298 -4.73 20.15 4.01
CA LEU A 298 -3.76 19.26 3.34
C LEU A 298 -4.15 19.01 1.86
N SER A 299 -5.43 19.10 1.52
CA SER A 299 -5.91 18.92 0.15
C SER A 299 -5.40 19.99 -0.82
N GLU A 300 -5.08 21.21 -0.33
CA GLU A 300 -4.43 22.23 -1.16
C GLU A 300 -3.15 21.74 -1.83
N THR A 301 -2.45 20.75 -1.23
CA THR A 301 -1.23 20.20 -1.83
C THR A 301 -1.48 19.47 -3.15
N VAL A 302 -2.71 19.03 -3.41
CA VAL A 302 -3.12 18.43 -4.69
C VAL A 302 -3.23 19.53 -5.75
N ALA A 303 -3.93 20.64 -5.43
CA ALA A 303 -3.99 21.82 -6.30
C ALA A 303 -2.59 22.40 -6.57
N PHE A 304 -1.78 22.57 -5.54
CA PHE A 304 -0.41 23.08 -5.68
C PHE A 304 0.46 22.18 -6.59
N ALA A 305 0.24 20.87 -6.58
CA ALA A 305 0.93 19.96 -7.49
C ALA A 305 0.49 20.17 -8.94
N ALA A 306 -0.80 20.38 -9.19
CA ALA A 306 -1.32 20.67 -10.52
C ALA A 306 -0.84 22.03 -11.03
N GLU A 307 -0.96 23.08 -10.23
CA GLU A 307 -0.45 24.44 -10.54
C GLU A 307 1.08 24.42 -10.75
N GLY A 308 1.81 23.62 -9.97
CA GLY A 308 3.24 23.45 -10.13
C GLY A 308 3.62 22.79 -11.45
N TYR A 309 2.79 21.88 -11.96
CA TYR A 309 2.96 21.29 -13.29
C TYR A 309 2.72 22.31 -14.40
N GLU A 310 1.68 23.12 -14.29
CA GLU A 310 1.34 24.18 -15.23
C GLU A 310 2.27 25.41 -15.14
N GLY A 311 2.99 25.58 -14.01
CA GLY A 311 3.84 26.73 -13.74
C GLY A 311 3.06 27.97 -13.30
N THR A 312 1.86 27.81 -12.75
CA THR A 312 0.95 28.85 -12.25
C THR A 312 1.00 29.02 -10.73
N ILE A 313 1.61 28.06 -9.99
CA ILE A 313 1.70 28.10 -8.53
C ILE A 313 2.32 29.38 -8.00
N THR A 314 1.68 29.96 -6.97
CA THR A 314 2.12 31.20 -6.29
C THR A 314 2.71 30.93 -4.90
N ASP A 315 2.32 29.84 -4.26
CA ASP A 315 2.66 29.50 -2.87
C ASP A 315 4.06 28.91 -2.70
N LEU A 316 4.67 28.47 -3.79
CA LEU A 316 6.03 27.94 -3.79
C LEU A 316 6.78 28.43 -5.03
N TYR A 317 7.97 29.07 -4.80
CA TYR A 317 8.84 29.42 -5.91
C TYR A 317 9.41 28.17 -6.58
N MET A 318 8.97 27.87 -7.77
CA MET A 318 9.50 26.80 -8.62
C MET A 318 10.23 27.42 -9.82
N PRO A 319 11.58 27.37 -9.85
CA PRO A 319 12.31 27.92 -11.00
C PRO A 319 11.98 27.13 -12.26
N LYS A 320 11.64 27.84 -13.36
CA LYS A 320 11.43 27.20 -14.66
C LYS A 320 12.71 26.46 -15.04
N LYS A 321 12.61 25.15 -15.30
CA LYS A 321 13.71 24.41 -15.90
C LYS A 321 13.99 25.03 -17.27
N ARG A 322 15.20 25.59 -17.44
CA ARG A 322 15.69 26.09 -18.72
C ARG A 322 15.90 24.96 -19.71
#